data_6c588c307dd4bce9b2c639771e3072c9
#
_entry.id   6c588c307dd4bce9b2c639771e3072c9
#
_cell.length_a   1.000
_cell.length_b   1.000
_cell.length_c   1.000
_cell.angle_alpha   90.00
_cell.angle_beta   90.00
_cell.angle_gamma   90.00
#
_symmetry.space_group_name_H-M   'P 1'
#
loop_
_entity.id
_entity.type
_entity.pdbx_description
1 polymer ?
#
loop_
_entity_poly.entity_id
_entity_poly.type
_entity_poly.pdbx_seq_one_letter_code
_entity_poly.pdbx_strand_id
1 'polypeptide(L)'
;VTIDSGKPGKTLAIRADFDALPITEDTGLSFASQNKGVMHACGHDAHTAYMLVLAETLAEMKDSFTGKVVVIHQPAEEVPPGGAKAMIENGVLEGVDHVLGVHVMSTMKTGNVYYRPGYVQTGRAFFKLKVQGKGGHGSSPHMANDAIVAGSYFVTALQTVVSRRLSPFETGVVTIGSFDGKGQ
;
A
#
# COMPACT_ATOMS: atom_id res chain seq x y z
N VAL A 1 -6.91 -1.45 -20.27
CA VAL A 1 -6.75 -1.25 -21.72
C VAL A 1 -5.77 -2.29 -22.25
N THR A 2 -6.03 -2.86 -23.44
CA THR A 2 -5.10 -3.79 -24.09
C THR A 2 -4.54 -3.15 -25.36
N ILE A 3 -3.23 -3.15 -25.48
CA ILE A 3 -2.49 -2.71 -26.66
C ILE A 3 -1.97 -3.98 -27.34
N ASP A 4 -2.48 -4.28 -28.52
CA ASP A 4 -2.16 -5.48 -29.29
C ASP A 4 -1.27 -5.09 -30.48
N SER A 5 -0.09 -5.68 -30.59
CA SER A 5 0.81 -5.46 -31.72
C SER A 5 0.34 -6.11 -33.02
N GLY A 6 -0.65 -7.00 -32.94
CA GLY A 6 -1.08 -7.84 -34.07
C GLY A 6 -0.11 -8.96 -34.42
N LYS A 7 1.00 -9.11 -33.69
CA LYS A 7 2.04 -10.13 -33.90
C LYS A 7 1.98 -11.17 -32.79
N PRO A 8 2.21 -12.45 -33.06
CA PRO A 8 2.28 -13.48 -32.02
C PRO A 8 3.35 -13.16 -30.97
N GLY A 9 3.03 -13.38 -29.70
CA GLY A 9 3.94 -13.14 -28.60
C GLY A 9 3.26 -13.28 -27.25
N LYS A 10 3.99 -13.01 -26.17
CA LYS A 10 3.50 -13.06 -24.81
C LYS A 10 2.67 -11.81 -24.44
N THR A 11 1.84 -11.93 -23.42
CA THR A 11 1.07 -10.85 -22.85
C THR A 11 1.72 -10.36 -21.56
N LEU A 12 2.12 -9.10 -21.53
CA LEU A 12 2.62 -8.41 -20.35
C LEU A 12 1.53 -7.49 -19.79
N ALA A 13 1.17 -7.67 -18.53
CA ALA A 13 0.38 -6.69 -17.80
C ALA A 13 1.29 -5.69 -17.09
N ILE A 14 0.98 -4.41 -17.17
CA ILE A 14 1.67 -3.35 -16.43
C ILE A 14 0.66 -2.70 -15.50
N ARG A 15 0.97 -2.68 -14.21
CA ARG A 15 0.08 -2.21 -13.15
C ARG A 15 0.54 -0.89 -12.58
N ALA A 16 -0.37 0.06 -12.47
CA ALA A 16 -0.28 1.24 -11.62
C ALA A 16 -1.51 1.31 -10.71
N ASP A 17 -1.32 1.68 -9.46
CA ASP A 17 -2.41 2.09 -8.58
C ASP A 17 -2.73 3.57 -8.78
N PHE A 18 -3.92 4.00 -8.31
CA PHE A 18 -4.35 5.39 -8.51
C PHE A 18 -5.19 5.97 -7.36
N ASP A 19 -5.32 5.23 -6.26
CA ASP A 19 -6.08 5.70 -5.11
C ASP A 19 -5.28 6.69 -4.25
N ALA A 20 -6.01 7.64 -3.66
CA ALA A 20 -5.47 8.63 -2.73
C ALA A 20 -5.77 8.21 -1.28
N LEU A 21 -5.09 8.83 -0.33
CA LEU A 21 -5.21 8.60 1.09
C LEU A 21 -6.10 9.66 1.77
N PRO A 22 -6.82 9.31 2.85
CA PRO A 22 -7.64 10.25 3.61
C PRO A 22 -6.78 11.12 4.53
N ILE A 23 -5.91 11.93 3.92
CA ILE A 23 -4.96 12.83 4.57
C ILE A 23 -5.21 14.25 4.08
N THR A 24 -5.22 15.22 4.98
CA THR A 24 -5.21 16.63 4.58
C THR A 24 -3.81 17.03 4.17
N GLU A 25 -3.64 17.45 2.92
CA GLU A 25 -2.35 17.90 2.41
C GLU A 25 -1.95 19.25 3.01
N ASP A 26 -0.70 19.35 3.47
CA ASP A 26 -0.08 20.56 4.04
C ASP A 26 1.34 20.76 3.45
N THR A 27 1.46 20.55 2.14
CA THR A 27 2.75 20.70 1.44
C THR A 27 3.05 22.12 1.02
N GLY A 28 2.04 22.98 0.86
CA GLY A 28 2.17 24.33 0.33
C GLY A 28 2.55 24.40 -1.16
N LEU A 29 2.47 23.28 -1.89
CA LEU A 29 2.80 23.22 -3.31
C LEU A 29 1.68 23.81 -4.17
N SER A 30 2.05 24.42 -5.31
CA SER A 30 1.08 25.02 -6.23
C SER A 30 0.11 24.02 -6.88
N PHE A 31 0.46 22.75 -6.83
CA PHE A 31 -0.34 21.62 -7.32
C PHE A 31 -0.86 20.70 -6.18
N ALA A 32 -0.91 21.22 -4.96
CA ALA A 32 -1.51 20.50 -3.83
C ALA A 32 -2.96 20.13 -4.11
N SER A 33 -3.44 19.08 -3.41
CA SER A 33 -4.80 18.59 -3.54
C SER A 33 -5.83 19.70 -3.32
N GLN A 34 -6.78 19.82 -4.22
CA GLN A 34 -7.95 20.70 -4.08
C GLN A 34 -9.10 20.05 -3.30
N ASN A 35 -8.98 18.75 -3.00
CA ASN A 35 -9.96 17.99 -2.24
C ASN A 35 -9.51 17.92 -0.77
N LYS A 36 -10.14 18.71 0.10
CA LYS A 36 -9.80 18.73 1.52
C LYS A 36 -9.96 17.33 2.14
N GLY A 37 -8.93 16.90 2.86
CA GLY A 37 -8.92 15.59 3.52
C GLY A 37 -8.53 14.42 2.61
N VAL A 38 -8.05 14.70 1.39
CA VAL A 38 -7.60 13.68 0.44
C VAL A 38 -6.27 14.11 -0.18
N MET A 39 -5.27 13.25 -0.16
CA MET A 39 -3.94 13.52 -0.69
C MET A 39 -3.32 12.27 -1.31
N HIS A 40 -2.57 12.44 -2.39
CA HIS A 40 -1.65 11.42 -2.90
C HIS A 40 -0.34 11.41 -2.09
N ALA A 41 -0.37 10.78 -0.90
CA ALA A 41 0.80 10.71 -0.03
C ALA A 41 1.69 9.49 -0.31
N CYS A 42 1.28 8.58 -1.20
CA CYS A 42 2.04 7.39 -1.59
C CYS A 42 2.56 7.43 -3.04
N GLY A 43 2.33 8.51 -3.78
CA GLY A 43 2.85 8.71 -5.14
C GLY A 43 2.04 8.04 -6.25
N HIS A 44 0.81 7.63 -5.98
CA HIS A 44 -0.05 6.96 -6.97
C HIS A 44 -0.48 7.90 -8.11
N ASP A 45 -0.46 9.21 -7.90
CA ASP A 45 -0.60 10.23 -8.94
C ASP A 45 0.54 10.15 -9.97
N ALA A 46 1.79 9.99 -9.51
CA ALA A 46 2.93 9.77 -10.39
C ALA A 46 2.81 8.44 -11.13
N HIS A 47 2.31 7.38 -10.46
CA HIS A 47 2.06 6.08 -11.11
C HIS A 47 1.02 6.20 -12.22
N THR A 48 -0.06 6.94 -11.99
CA THR A 48 -1.07 7.22 -13.01
C THR A 48 -0.48 8.02 -14.17
N ALA A 49 0.29 9.05 -13.87
CA ALA A 49 0.88 9.92 -14.87
C ALA A 49 1.83 9.16 -15.82
N TYR A 50 2.80 8.39 -15.27
CA TYR A 50 3.70 7.64 -16.15
C TYR A 50 2.97 6.54 -16.93
N MET A 51 1.93 5.93 -16.35
CA MET A 51 1.16 4.89 -17.03
C MET A 51 0.37 5.42 -18.23
N LEU A 52 -0.17 6.63 -18.14
CA LEU A 52 -0.85 7.26 -19.27
C LEU A 52 0.12 7.51 -20.43
N VAL A 53 1.28 8.10 -20.14
CA VAL A 53 2.33 8.35 -21.16
C VAL A 53 2.86 7.03 -21.72
N LEU A 54 3.07 6.02 -20.88
CA LEU A 54 3.51 4.71 -21.33
C LEU A 54 2.48 4.05 -22.26
N ALA A 55 1.19 4.13 -21.93
CA ALA A 55 0.13 3.57 -22.76
C ALA A 55 0.06 4.23 -24.14
N GLU A 56 0.18 5.56 -24.19
CA GLU A 56 0.24 6.31 -25.43
C GLU A 56 1.46 5.91 -26.28
N THR A 57 2.66 5.92 -25.66
CA THR A 57 3.91 5.52 -26.30
C THR A 57 3.84 4.10 -26.86
N LEU A 58 3.33 3.15 -26.10
CA LEU A 58 3.17 1.76 -26.55
C LEU A 58 2.16 1.63 -27.70
N ALA A 59 1.10 2.43 -27.70
CA ALA A 59 0.12 2.44 -28.80
C ALA A 59 0.76 2.99 -30.10
N GLU A 60 1.57 4.03 -30.01
CA GLU A 60 2.33 4.55 -31.14
C GLU A 60 3.39 3.57 -31.65
N MET A 61 4.04 2.84 -30.73
CA MET A 61 5.12 1.90 -31.01
C MET A 61 4.65 0.46 -31.24
N LYS A 62 3.36 0.19 -31.45
CA LYS A 62 2.80 -1.17 -31.54
C LYS A 62 3.51 -2.06 -32.57
N ASP A 63 4.07 -1.47 -33.61
CA ASP A 63 4.82 -2.19 -34.63
C ASP A 63 6.24 -2.59 -34.20
N SER A 64 6.72 -2.09 -33.08
CA SER A 64 8.08 -2.31 -32.57
C SER A 64 8.21 -3.46 -31.58
N PHE A 65 7.10 -4.08 -31.17
CA PHE A 65 7.10 -5.23 -30.27
C PHE A 65 6.21 -6.36 -30.78
N THR A 66 6.20 -7.49 -30.06
CA THR A 66 5.35 -8.67 -30.34
C THR A 66 4.49 -8.96 -29.12
N GLY A 67 3.32 -9.59 -29.34
CA GLY A 67 2.38 -9.90 -28.25
C GLY A 67 1.51 -8.72 -27.85
N LYS A 68 1.13 -8.68 -26.58
CA LYS A 68 0.16 -7.71 -26.04
C LYS A 68 0.68 -7.06 -24.76
N VAL A 69 0.27 -5.82 -24.54
CA VAL A 69 0.44 -5.13 -23.25
C VAL A 69 -0.94 -4.80 -22.68
N VAL A 70 -1.21 -5.26 -21.47
CA VAL A 70 -2.42 -4.93 -20.70
C VAL A 70 -2.08 -3.87 -19.68
N VAL A 71 -2.65 -2.69 -19.83
CA VAL A 71 -2.50 -1.57 -18.90
C VAL A 71 -3.57 -1.69 -17.82
N ILE A 72 -3.15 -1.80 -16.56
CA ILE A 72 -4.00 -1.98 -15.40
C ILE A 72 -3.89 -0.75 -14.49
N HIS A 73 -5.00 -0.06 -14.28
CA HIS A 73 -5.13 0.94 -13.22
C HIS A 73 -5.89 0.32 -12.04
N GLN A 74 -5.19 0.04 -10.94
CA GLN A 74 -5.74 -0.61 -9.77
C GLN A 74 -6.28 0.41 -8.77
N PRO A 75 -7.56 0.33 -8.37
CA PRO A 75 -8.11 1.10 -7.26
C PRO A 75 -7.79 0.46 -5.91
N ALA A 76 -7.98 1.20 -4.82
CA ALA A 76 -8.02 0.73 -3.45
C ALA A 76 -6.82 -0.17 -3.06
N GLU A 77 -5.58 0.28 -3.37
CA GLU A 77 -4.37 -0.40 -2.92
C GLU A 77 -4.21 -0.23 -1.40
N GLU A 78 -4.52 0.96 -0.90
CA GLU A 78 -4.31 1.38 0.48
C GLU A 78 -5.37 0.84 1.46
N VAL A 79 -6.51 0.40 0.97
CA VAL A 79 -7.66 0.03 1.81
C VAL A 79 -8.03 -1.45 1.63
N PRO A 80 -7.96 -2.29 2.70
CA PRO A 80 -8.42 -3.69 2.63
C PRO A 80 -9.91 -3.80 2.26
N PRO A 81 -10.30 -4.82 1.50
CA PRO A 81 -9.51 -5.99 1.03
C PRO A 81 -8.64 -5.73 -0.19
N GLY A 82 -8.57 -4.49 -0.68
CA GLY A 82 -7.81 -4.10 -1.85
C GLY A 82 -8.52 -4.36 -3.18
N GLY A 83 -8.28 -3.47 -4.16
CA GLY A 83 -8.89 -3.59 -5.48
C GLY A 83 -8.33 -4.71 -6.34
N ALA A 84 -7.07 -5.12 -6.11
CA ALA A 84 -6.41 -6.14 -6.91
C ALA A 84 -7.17 -7.47 -6.94
N LYS A 85 -7.65 -7.94 -5.78
CA LYS A 85 -8.41 -9.20 -5.69
C LYS A 85 -9.66 -9.16 -6.56
N ALA A 86 -10.47 -8.12 -6.43
CA ALA A 86 -11.68 -7.97 -7.24
C ALA A 86 -11.38 -7.90 -8.74
N MET A 87 -10.29 -7.22 -9.14
CA MET A 87 -9.87 -7.16 -10.55
C MET A 87 -9.46 -8.54 -11.08
N ILE A 88 -8.76 -9.34 -10.27
CA ILE A 88 -8.34 -10.70 -10.63
C ILE A 88 -9.57 -11.60 -10.78
N GLU A 89 -10.50 -11.54 -9.82
CA GLU A 89 -11.77 -12.29 -9.86
C GLU A 89 -12.64 -11.91 -11.07
N ASN A 90 -12.50 -10.70 -11.60
CA ASN A 90 -13.14 -10.22 -12.83
C ASN A 90 -12.26 -10.42 -14.09
N GLY A 91 -11.23 -11.27 -14.04
CA GLY A 91 -10.51 -11.75 -15.20
C GLY A 91 -9.43 -10.82 -15.74
N VAL A 92 -8.98 -9.80 -14.98
CA VAL A 92 -7.97 -8.84 -15.47
C VAL A 92 -6.63 -9.49 -15.86
N LEU A 93 -6.33 -10.68 -15.32
CA LEU A 93 -5.12 -11.45 -15.60
C LEU A 93 -5.37 -12.65 -16.53
N GLU A 94 -6.54 -12.80 -17.12
CA GLU A 94 -6.78 -13.88 -18.07
C GLU A 94 -5.90 -13.73 -19.31
N GLY A 95 -5.13 -14.78 -19.63
CA GLY A 95 -4.19 -14.79 -20.74
C GLY A 95 -2.97 -13.90 -20.57
N VAL A 96 -2.67 -13.43 -19.36
CA VAL A 96 -1.46 -12.68 -19.02
C VAL A 96 -0.34 -13.64 -18.63
N ASP A 97 0.84 -13.51 -19.29
CA ASP A 97 2.01 -14.31 -18.99
C ASP A 97 2.88 -13.71 -17.87
N HIS A 98 2.96 -12.38 -17.82
CA HIS A 98 3.82 -11.66 -16.86
C HIS A 98 3.12 -10.40 -16.38
N VAL A 99 3.43 -10.01 -15.13
CA VAL A 99 2.97 -8.74 -14.53
C VAL A 99 4.18 -7.93 -14.10
N LEU A 100 4.18 -6.65 -14.42
CA LEU A 100 5.17 -5.66 -13.99
C LEU A 100 4.46 -4.52 -13.24
N GLY A 101 5.09 -4.04 -12.19
CA GLY A 101 4.70 -2.81 -11.48
C GLY A 101 5.93 -2.04 -11.04
N VAL A 102 5.81 -0.73 -10.98
CA VAL A 102 6.86 0.17 -10.48
C VAL A 102 6.26 1.06 -9.42
N HIS A 103 6.97 1.25 -8.31
CA HIS A 103 6.56 2.18 -7.26
C HIS A 103 7.60 3.29 -7.10
N VAL A 104 7.16 4.54 -7.00
CA VAL A 104 8.04 5.67 -6.67
C VAL A 104 8.37 5.65 -5.18
N MET A 105 9.62 5.94 -4.81
CA MET A 105 10.09 5.89 -3.43
C MET A 105 10.84 7.16 -3.09
N SER A 106 10.31 7.97 -2.18
CA SER A 106 10.91 9.23 -1.74
C SER A 106 12.28 9.08 -1.06
N THR A 107 12.58 7.89 -0.54
CA THR A 107 13.85 7.57 0.14
C THR A 107 14.94 7.07 -0.81
N MET A 108 14.63 6.89 -2.09
CA MET A 108 15.57 6.38 -3.10
C MET A 108 16.07 7.52 -3.99
N LYS A 109 17.32 7.39 -4.48
CA LYS A 109 17.95 8.41 -5.33
C LYS A 109 17.22 8.53 -6.66
N THR A 110 16.81 9.76 -7.01
CA THR A 110 16.18 10.09 -8.29
C THR A 110 17.09 9.70 -9.47
N GLY A 111 16.47 9.25 -10.56
CA GLY A 111 17.14 8.83 -11.79
C GLY A 111 17.62 7.38 -11.79
N ASN A 112 17.40 6.64 -10.70
CA ASN A 112 17.74 5.23 -10.62
C ASN A 112 16.46 4.37 -10.59
N VAL A 113 16.57 3.16 -11.16
CA VAL A 113 15.59 2.09 -11.00
C VAL A 113 16.21 1.00 -10.13
N TYR A 114 15.49 0.59 -9.10
CA TYR A 114 15.93 -0.42 -8.16
C TYR A 114 15.12 -1.70 -8.35
N TYR A 115 15.79 -2.83 -8.32
CA TYR A 115 15.16 -4.14 -8.36
C TYR A 115 15.97 -5.15 -7.54
N ARG A 116 15.34 -6.24 -7.16
CA ARG A 116 16.03 -7.40 -6.55
C ARG A 116 15.34 -8.70 -6.94
N PRO A 117 16.07 -9.79 -7.09
CA PRO A 117 15.49 -11.12 -7.21
C PRO A 117 14.75 -11.53 -5.93
N GLY A 118 13.66 -12.28 -6.06
CA GLY A 118 12.87 -12.78 -4.93
C GLY A 118 11.85 -11.76 -4.41
N TYR A 119 11.54 -11.83 -3.13
CA TYR A 119 10.54 -10.96 -2.52
C TYR A 119 11.05 -9.53 -2.36
N VAL A 120 10.28 -8.56 -2.88
CA VAL A 120 10.55 -7.12 -2.76
C VAL A 120 9.62 -6.43 -1.77
N GLN A 121 8.48 -7.05 -1.46
CA GLN A 121 7.49 -6.57 -0.49
C GLN A 121 7.08 -7.69 0.45
N THR A 122 6.58 -7.32 1.62
CA THR A 122 6.01 -8.23 2.61
C THR A 122 4.49 -8.25 2.48
N GLY A 123 3.86 -9.35 2.90
CA GLY A 123 2.43 -9.35 3.16
C GLY A 123 2.10 -8.44 4.36
N ARG A 124 0.87 -7.95 4.44
CA ARG A 124 0.39 -7.18 5.60
C ARG A 124 -0.89 -7.78 6.18
N ALA A 125 -1.04 -7.65 7.49
CA ALA A 125 -2.23 -8.01 8.21
C ALA A 125 -2.59 -6.89 9.18
N PHE A 126 -3.89 -6.66 9.37
CA PHE A 126 -4.41 -5.67 10.30
C PHE A 126 -5.09 -6.36 11.46
N PHE A 127 -4.96 -5.78 12.63
CA PHE A 127 -5.73 -6.19 13.79
C PHE A 127 -6.27 -4.97 14.55
N LYS A 128 -7.37 -5.16 15.24
CA LYS A 128 -7.92 -4.19 16.18
C LYS A 128 -8.07 -4.86 17.53
N LEU A 129 -7.41 -4.31 18.54
CA LEU A 129 -7.52 -4.76 19.92
C LEU A 129 -8.39 -3.78 20.72
N LYS A 130 -9.35 -4.29 21.45
CA LYS A 130 -10.12 -3.54 22.43
C LYS A 130 -9.77 -4.06 23.82
N VAL A 131 -9.27 -3.16 24.66
CA VAL A 131 -8.99 -3.46 26.07
C VAL A 131 -10.12 -2.83 26.89
N GLN A 132 -10.92 -3.68 27.57
CA GLN A 132 -12.00 -3.25 28.43
C GLN A 132 -11.55 -3.27 29.89
N GLY A 133 -11.47 -2.10 30.48
CA GLY A 133 -11.16 -1.93 31.89
C GLY A 133 -12.40 -1.75 32.77
N LYS A 134 -12.16 -1.44 34.03
CA LYS A 134 -13.16 -1.02 35.01
C LYS A 134 -12.75 0.36 35.57
N GLY A 135 -13.57 1.35 35.36
CA GLY A 135 -13.35 2.71 35.88
C GLY A 135 -13.34 2.77 37.41
N GLY A 136 -12.69 3.80 37.95
CA GLY A 136 -12.60 4.06 39.37
C GLY A 136 -12.11 5.49 39.63
N HIS A 137 -12.09 5.90 40.91
CA HIS A 137 -11.58 7.22 41.30
C HIS A 137 -10.07 7.30 41.07
N GLY A 138 -9.57 8.37 40.44
CA GLY A 138 -8.18 8.54 40.08
C GLY A 138 -7.15 8.39 41.22
N SER A 139 -7.56 8.74 42.48
CA SER A 139 -6.72 8.52 43.66
C SER A 139 -6.81 7.10 44.24
N SER A 140 -7.64 6.23 43.67
CA SER A 140 -7.88 4.87 44.16
C SER A 140 -7.71 3.85 43.04
N PRO A 141 -6.54 3.80 42.34
CA PRO A 141 -6.32 2.93 41.18
C PRO A 141 -6.42 1.45 41.55
N HIS A 142 -6.19 1.08 42.79
CA HIS A 142 -6.31 -0.30 43.32
C HIS A 142 -7.77 -0.82 43.30
N MET A 143 -8.75 0.03 43.13
CA MET A 143 -10.19 -0.32 43.01
C MET A 143 -10.67 -0.39 41.56
N ALA A 144 -9.79 -0.08 40.60
CA ALA A 144 -10.06 -0.04 39.18
C ALA A 144 -9.24 -1.11 38.40
N ASN A 145 -9.58 -1.29 37.13
CA ASN A 145 -8.73 -2.01 36.17
C ASN A 145 -8.40 -1.04 35.05
N ASP A 146 -7.19 -0.50 35.07
CA ASP A 146 -6.75 0.54 34.14
C ASP A 146 -6.47 -0.03 32.75
N ALA A 147 -7.38 0.25 31.82
CA ALA A 147 -7.26 -0.18 30.44
C ALA A 147 -6.13 0.52 29.70
N ILE A 148 -5.80 1.76 30.08
CA ILE A 148 -4.71 2.53 29.45
C ILE A 148 -3.37 1.92 29.82
N VAL A 149 -3.15 1.61 31.10
CA VAL A 149 -1.94 0.93 31.56
C VAL A 149 -1.80 -0.42 30.87
N ALA A 150 -2.85 -1.24 30.86
CA ALA A 150 -2.84 -2.55 30.20
C ALA A 150 -2.54 -2.44 28.70
N GLY A 151 -3.16 -1.51 28.00
CA GLY A 151 -2.91 -1.23 26.59
C GLY A 151 -1.48 -0.77 26.32
N SER A 152 -0.92 0.06 27.17
CA SER A 152 0.47 0.54 27.08
C SER A 152 1.48 -0.60 27.22
N TYR A 153 1.28 -1.51 28.17
CA TYR A 153 2.09 -2.72 28.30
C TYR A 153 1.95 -3.62 27.06
N PHE A 154 0.76 -3.76 26.51
CA PHE A 154 0.55 -4.53 25.28
C PHE A 154 1.35 -3.93 24.12
N VAL A 155 1.28 -2.63 23.89
CA VAL A 155 2.05 -1.95 22.82
C VAL A 155 3.54 -2.21 22.94
N THR A 156 4.08 -2.11 24.15
CA THR A 156 5.50 -2.36 24.42
C THR A 156 5.86 -3.84 24.21
N ALA A 157 5.07 -4.75 24.79
CA ALA A 157 5.30 -6.18 24.69
C ALA A 157 5.19 -6.70 23.26
N LEU A 158 4.29 -6.14 22.44
CA LEU A 158 4.09 -6.51 21.06
C LEU A 158 5.36 -6.35 20.21
N GLN A 159 6.22 -5.39 20.54
CA GLN A 159 7.48 -5.19 19.81
C GLN A 159 8.41 -6.42 19.93
N THR A 160 8.22 -7.23 20.97
CA THR A 160 9.00 -8.48 21.15
C THR A 160 8.65 -9.57 20.13
N VAL A 161 7.55 -9.47 19.42
CA VAL A 161 7.22 -10.38 18.31
C VAL A 161 8.33 -10.31 17.25
N VAL A 162 8.74 -9.10 16.88
CA VAL A 162 9.84 -8.93 15.91
C VAL A 162 11.18 -9.28 16.56
N SER A 163 11.48 -8.72 17.75
CA SER A 163 12.82 -8.85 18.34
C SER A 163 13.11 -10.24 18.95
N ARG A 164 12.09 -11.08 19.24
CA ARG A 164 12.25 -12.34 19.96
C ARG A 164 11.57 -13.55 19.32
N ARG A 165 10.70 -13.35 18.30
CA ARG A 165 9.97 -14.46 17.65
C ARG A 165 10.34 -14.62 16.19
N LEU A 166 10.71 -13.52 15.53
CA LEU A 166 11.15 -13.57 14.16
C LEU A 166 12.61 -14.01 14.11
N SER A 167 12.96 -14.84 13.14
CA SER A 167 14.36 -15.21 12.88
C SER A 167 15.16 -13.94 12.50
N PRO A 168 16.43 -13.78 12.97
CA PRO A 168 17.23 -12.63 12.59
C PRO A 168 17.55 -12.55 11.08
N PHE A 169 17.31 -13.62 10.34
CA PHE A 169 17.47 -13.67 8.88
C PHE A 169 16.16 -13.42 8.13
N GLU A 170 15.04 -13.20 8.83
CA GLU A 170 13.74 -12.88 8.26
C GLU A 170 13.38 -11.43 8.49
N THR A 171 12.58 -10.86 7.60
CA THR A 171 12.11 -9.48 7.69
C THR A 171 10.66 -9.44 8.15
N GLY A 172 10.39 -8.63 9.16
CA GLY A 172 9.03 -8.38 9.63
C GLY A 172 8.94 -7.07 10.40
N VAL A 173 7.76 -6.48 10.42
CA VAL A 173 7.46 -5.23 11.08
C VAL A 173 6.15 -5.36 11.85
N VAL A 174 6.08 -4.78 13.04
CA VAL A 174 4.85 -4.61 13.81
C VAL A 174 4.72 -3.14 14.16
N THR A 175 3.60 -2.54 13.76
CA THR A 175 3.32 -1.12 14.02
C THR A 175 1.94 -0.97 14.65
N ILE A 176 1.84 -0.15 15.67
CA ILE A 176 0.58 0.34 16.22
C ILE A 176 0.31 1.72 15.61
N GLY A 177 -0.63 1.78 14.67
CA GLY A 177 -0.94 3.00 13.94
C GLY A 177 -1.86 3.96 14.71
N SER A 178 -2.66 3.46 15.66
CA SER A 178 -3.45 4.28 16.58
C SER A 178 -3.58 3.64 17.96
N PHE A 179 -3.70 4.48 18.97
CA PHE A 179 -3.94 4.09 20.35
C PHE A 179 -4.88 5.11 20.99
N ASP A 180 -6.16 4.75 21.04
CA ASP A 180 -7.21 5.62 21.54
C ASP A 180 -7.64 5.16 22.94
N GLY A 181 -7.49 6.03 23.92
CA GLY A 181 -7.96 5.83 25.28
C GLY A 181 -8.66 7.08 25.77
N LYS A 182 -9.98 7.00 25.93
CA LYS A 182 -10.78 8.07 26.50
C LYS A 182 -11.10 7.71 27.95
N GLY A 183 -10.42 8.39 28.89
CA GLY A 183 -10.85 8.50 30.26
C GLY A 183 -11.96 9.56 30.40
N GLN A 184 -12.76 9.47 31.46
CA GLN A 184 -13.64 10.56 31.87
C GLN A 184 -12.86 11.55 32.74
#